data_4659b7d5b37636b3bf86720dc9864d08
#
_entry.id   4659b7d5b37636b3bf86720dc9864d08
#
_cell.length_a   1.000
_cell.length_b   1.000
_cell.length_c   1.000
_cell.angle_alpha   90.00
_cell.angle_beta   90.00
_cell.angle_gamma   90.00
#
_symmetry.space_group_name_H-M   'P 1'
#
loop_
_entity.id
_entity.type
_entity.pdbx_description
1 polymer ?
#
loop_
_entity_poly.entity_id
_entity_poly.type
_entity_poly.pdbx_seq_one_letter_code
_entity_poly.pdbx_strand_id
1 'polypeptide(L)'
;MLRRSFVALAAAALAACAASSIDPQTKASIGTVYVEPVQLSKATVFGPNAREVDAVSGKVPATASEAISRIQHVLDTQANLSQLIERQAKQDLAIRGYRLTDDASHATAKLKITVRHALSVPVGANDGRGIAMSVGTEMVRVSDGKQLFLAGASQIKDPGTKGVRLMPYAEWFTNEGFLVEQYRLVARLLTAQTLEGL
;
A
#
# COMPACT_ATOMS: atom_id res chain seq x y z
N MET A 1 -31.88 30.17 -7.60
CA MET A 1 -31.27 29.35 -8.65
C MET A 1 -29.82 29.04 -8.34
N LEU A 2 -29.51 28.27 -7.26
CA LEU A 2 -28.11 27.99 -6.83
C LEU A 2 -27.99 26.61 -6.17
N ARG A 3 -28.52 25.56 -6.79
CA ARG A 3 -28.45 24.20 -6.24
C ARG A 3 -28.02 23.11 -7.23
N ARG A 4 -27.58 23.49 -8.44
CA ARG A 4 -27.20 22.48 -9.48
C ARG A 4 -25.70 22.35 -9.79
N SER A 5 -24.82 23.12 -9.16
CA SER A 5 -23.38 23.13 -9.49
C SER A 5 -22.50 22.28 -8.57
N PHE A 6 -23.01 21.71 -7.48
CA PHE A 6 -22.21 20.94 -6.51
C PHE A 6 -22.12 19.43 -6.79
N VAL A 7 -22.95 18.90 -7.68
CA VAL A 7 -22.98 17.46 -7.97
C VAL A 7 -21.93 17.05 -9.03
N ALA A 8 -21.50 18.00 -9.87
CA ALA A 8 -20.54 17.70 -10.95
C ALA A 8 -19.09 17.56 -10.50
N LEU A 9 -18.70 18.14 -9.35
CA LEU A 9 -17.31 18.06 -8.85
C LEU A 9 -17.00 16.78 -8.08
N ALA A 10 -18.00 16.12 -7.53
CA ALA A 10 -17.81 14.86 -6.79
C ALA A 10 -17.65 13.63 -7.70
N ALA A 11 -18.14 13.70 -8.93
CA ALA A 11 -18.02 12.59 -9.90
C ALA A 11 -16.64 12.51 -10.58
N ALA A 12 -15.88 13.61 -10.64
CA ALA A 12 -14.55 13.63 -11.23
C ALA A 12 -13.45 13.02 -10.35
N ALA A 13 -13.68 12.91 -9.04
CA ALA A 13 -12.70 12.35 -8.10
C ALA A 13 -12.68 10.81 -8.04
N LEU A 14 -13.70 10.14 -8.58
CA LEU A 14 -13.80 8.67 -8.59
C LEU A 14 -13.26 8.00 -9.86
N ALA A 15 -12.89 8.77 -10.88
CA ALA A 15 -12.36 8.25 -12.14
C ALA A 15 -10.83 8.07 -12.18
N ALA A 16 -10.11 8.37 -11.09
CA ALA A 16 -8.63 8.41 -11.07
C ALA A 16 -7.94 7.11 -10.63
N CYS A 17 -8.63 5.98 -10.60
CA CYS A 17 -8.03 4.67 -10.32
C CYS A 17 -7.91 3.78 -11.57
N ALA A 18 -7.99 4.33 -12.77
CA ALA A 18 -7.61 3.58 -13.95
C ALA A 18 -6.07 3.50 -13.98
N ALA A 19 -5.51 2.32 -13.79
CA ALA A 19 -4.10 2.08 -14.04
C ALA A 19 -3.83 2.52 -15.48
N SER A 20 -2.99 3.55 -15.69
CA SER A 20 -2.55 3.91 -17.01
C SER A 20 -1.68 2.77 -17.53
N SER A 21 -2.03 2.17 -18.66
CA SER A 21 -1.10 1.25 -19.32
C SER A 21 0.00 2.06 -20.02
N ILE A 22 1.23 1.59 -19.92
CA ILE A 22 2.33 2.17 -20.70
C ILE A 22 2.16 1.72 -22.16
N ASP A 23 2.24 2.67 -23.11
CA ASP A 23 2.14 2.31 -24.52
C ASP A 23 3.40 1.56 -25.00
N PRO A 24 3.28 0.68 -26.01
CA PRO A 24 4.39 -0.16 -26.45
C PRO A 24 5.62 0.62 -26.94
N GLN A 25 5.43 1.80 -27.54
CA GLN A 25 6.54 2.62 -28.03
C GLN A 25 7.31 3.24 -26.87
N THR A 26 6.59 3.78 -25.88
CA THR A 26 7.19 4.27 -24.63
C THR A 26 7.93 3.15 -23.93
N LYS A 27 7.33 1.96 -23.81
CA LYS A 27 7.97 0.80 -23.21
C LYS A 27 9.26 0.41 -23.91
N ALA A 28 9.25 0.35 -25.25
CA ALA A 28 10.43 0.04 -26.05
C ALA A 28 11.56 1.09 -25.92
N SER A 29 11.22 2.33 -25.58
CA SER A 29 12.20 3.40 -25.35
C SER A 29 12.89 3.33 -23.98
N ILE A 30 12.38 2.52 -23.04
CA ILE A 30 12.97 2.34 -21.72
C ILE A 30 14.14 1.34 -21.82
N GLY A 31 15.35 1.81 -21.57
CA GLY A 31 16.55 0.97 -21.57
C GLY A 31 16.67 0.14 -20.31
N THR A 32 17.00 0.79 -19.18
CA THR A 32 17.18 0.18 -17.86
C THR A 32 16.35 0.89 -16.80
N VAL A 33 15.77 0.13 -15.88
CA VAL A 33 14.96 0.65 -14.78
C VAL A 33 15.67 0.46 -13.45
N TYR A 34 15.78 1.52 -12.68
CA TYR A 34 16.17 1.50 -11.29
C TYR A 34 14.92 1.57 -10.40
N VAL A 35 14.78 0.62 -9.49
CA VAL A 35 13.71 0.66 -8.48
C VAL A 35 14.24 1.43 -7.27
N GLU A 36 13.65 2.59 -7.02
CA GLU A 36 14.02 3.41 -5.85
C GLU A 36 13.66 2.71 -4.55
N PRO A 37 14.37 2.99 -3.43
CA PRO A 37 13.96 2.52 -2.11
C PRO A 37 12.51 2.89 -1.82
N VAL A 38 11.73 1.89 -1.41
CA VAL A 38 10.30 2.06 -1.17
C VAL A 38 10.05 3.07 -0.05
N GLN A 39 9.22 4.07 -0.33
CA GLN A 39 8.81 5.08 0.63
C GLN A 39 7.62 4.57 1.45
N LEU A 40 7.87 4.18 2.68
CA LEU A 40 6.86 3.70 3.61
C LEU A 40 6.47 4.82 4.59
N SER A 41 5.17 5.16 4.66
CA SER A 41 4.69 6.10 5.67
C SER A 41 4.79 5.49 7.08
N LYS A 42 4.81 6.34 8.11
CA LYS A 42 4.59 5.87 9.48
C LYS A 42 3.21 5.21 9.59
N ALA A 43 3.11 4.18 10.42
CA ALA A 43 1.85 3.52 10.69
C ALA A 43 0.84 4.48 11.32
N THR A 44 -0.39 4.43 10.85
CA THR A 44 -1.54 5.01 11.55
C THR A 44 -2.33 3.86 12.17
N VAL A 45 -2.71 3.99 13.43
CA VAL A 45 -3.48 2.97 14.13
C VAL A 45 -4.72 3.60 14.75
N PHE A 46 -5.86 3.00 14.51
CA PHE A 46 -7.11 3.38 15.17
C PHE A 46 -7.19 2.64 16.50
N GLY A 47 -7.12 3.38 17.61
CA GLY A 47 -7.23 2.82 18.95
C GLY A 47 -8.57 2.14 19.23
N PRO A 48 -8.69 1.41 20.34
CA PRO A 48 -9.94 0.79 20.73
C PRO A 48 -11.01 1.83 21.04
N ASN A 49 -12.27 1.48 20.82
CA ASN A 49 -13.40 2.23 21.36
C ASN A 49 -13.68 1.81 22.81
N ALA A 50 -14.58 2.51 23.50
CA ALA A 50 -14.87 2.26 24.91
C ALA A 50 -15.27 0.81 25.23
N ARG A 51 -16.02 0.14 24.33
CA ARG A 51 -16.45 -1.26 24.51
C ARG A 51 -15.29 -2.24 24.36
N GLU A 52 -14.35 -1.93 23.49
CA GLU A 52 -13.18 -2.77 23.27
C GLU A 52 -12.17 -2.65 24.43
N VAL A 53 -12.07 -1.47 25.04
CA VAL A 53 -11.21 -1.26 26.22
C VAL A 53 -11.64 -2.13 27.39
N ASP A 54 -12.95 -2.26 27.63
CA ASP A 54 -13.49 -3.09 28.71
C ASP A 54 -13.23 -4.59 28.50
N ALA A 55 -13.05 -5.02 27.25
CA ALA A 55 -12.78 -6.40 26.86
C ALA A 55 -11.29 -6.73 26.77
N VAL A 56 -10.40 -5.73 26.85
CA VAL A 56 -8.97 -5.87 26.62
C VAL A 56 -8.25 -6.17 27.93
N SER A 57 -7.66 -7.35 28.03
CA SER A 57 -6.70 -7.66 29.11
C SER A 57 -5.44 -6.80 28.92
N GLY A 58 -4.75 -6.39 30.00
CA GLY A 58 -3.58 -5.48 29.97
C GLY A 58 -2.38 -5.85 29.07
N LYS A 59 -2.53 -6.85 28.20
CA LYS A 59 -1.57 -7.23 27.15
C LYS A 59 -1.80 -6.54 25.82
N VAL A 60 -2.90 -5.83 25.66
CA VAL A 60 -3.32 -5.18 24.40
C VAL A 60 -3.23 -3.67 24.60
N PRO A 61 -2.75 -2.90 23.60
CA PRO A 61 -2.66 -1.45 23.71
C PRO A 61 -4.00 -0.80 24.03
N ALA A 62 -4.05 0.00 25.09
CA ALA A 62 -5.26 0.71 25.49
C ALA A 62 -5.45 2.04 24.75
N THR A 63 -4.39 2.54 24.12
CA THR A 63 -4.39 3.82 23.40
C THR A 63 -3.88 3.66 21.96
N ALA A 64 -4.28 4.58 21.08
CA ALA A 64 -3.75 4.62 19.72
C ALA A 64 -2.22 4.81 19.68
N SER A 65 -1.67 5.58 20.62
CA SER A 65 -0.22 5.84 20.69
C SER A 65 0.58 4.57 21.00
N GLU A 66 0.13 3.77 21.98
CA GLU A 66 0.73 2.47 22.31
C GLU A 66 0.63 1.50 21.13
N ALA A 67 -0.54 1.47 20.49
CA ALA A 67 -0.78 0.63 19.33
C ALA A 67 0.15 1.00 18.15
N ILE A 68 0.33 2.30 17.88
CA ILE A 68 1.26 2.79 16.86
C ILE A 68 2.68 2.32 17.13
N SER A 69 3.17 2.53 18.36
CA SER A 69 4.53 2.14 18.74
C SER A 69 4.76 0.64 18.57
N ARG A 70 3.81 -0.17 19.00
CA ARG A 70 3.91 -1.63 18.91
C ARG A 70 3.87 -2.12 17.46
N ILE A 71 2.95 -1.60 16.65
CA ILE A 71 2.85 -1.95 15.24
C ILE A 71 4.10 -1.52 14.48
N GLN A 72 4.57 -0.29 14.70
CA GLN A 72 5.79 0.19 14.04
C GLN A 72 6.98 -0.73 14.36
N HIS A 73 7.13 -1.12 15.63
CA HIS A 73 8.17 -2.07 16.02
C HIS A 73 8.09 -3.39 15.23
N VAL A 74 6.90 -4.00 15.15
CA VAL A 74 6.69 -5.26 14.41
C VAL A 74 6.97 -5.08 12.91
N LEU A 75 6.54 -3.97 12.32
CA LEU A 75 6.78 -3.69 10.92
C LEU A 75 8.27 -3.49 10.61
N ASP A 76 8.99 -2.79 11.47
CA ASP A 76 10.41 -2.51 11.30
C ASP A 76 11.29 -3.75 11.50
N THR A 77 10.93 -4.62 12.49
CA THR A 77 11.77 -5.75 12.88
C THR A 77 11.42 -7.07 12.19
N GLN A 78 10.16 -7.29 11.83
CA GLN A 78 9.69 -8.59 11.38
C GLN A 78 9.11 -8.57 9.95
N ALA A 79 8.34 -7.56 9.58
CA ALA A 79 7.64 -7.57 8.29
C ALA A 79 8.54 -7.24 7.10
N ASN A 80 9.54 -6.37 7.28
CA ASN A 80 10.46 -5.91 6.22
C ASN A 80 9.72 -5.49 4.93
N LEU A 81 8.63 -4.70 5.07
CA LEU A 81 7.72 -4.40 3.98
C LEU A 81 8.40 -3.69 2.81
N SER A 82 9.30 -2.75 3.08
CA SER A 82 10.03 -2.03 2.02
C SER A 82 10.81 -3.01 1.14
N GLN A 83 11.57 -3.92 1.74
CA GLN A 83 12.34 -4.93 1.00
C GLN A 83 11.45 -5.95 0.28
N LEU A 84 10.31 -6.32 0.89
CA LEU A 84 9.35 -7.21 0.27
C LEU A 84 8.78 -6.60 -1.02
N ILE A 85 8.33 -5.36 -0.94
CA ILE A 85 7.72 -4.63 -2.06
C ILE A 85 8.76 -4.36 -3.15
N GLU A 86 9.97 -3.93 -2.78
CA GLU A 86 11.05 -3.72 -3.73
C GLU A 86 11.40 -5.00 -4.51
N ARG A 87 11.56 -6.12 -3.82
CA ARG A 87 11.82 -7.43 -4.47
C ARG A 87 10.68 -7.84 -5.39
N GLN A 88 9.44 -7.70 -4.94
CA GLN A 88 8.26 -7.97 -5.76
C GLN A 88 8.27 -7.12 -7.02
N ALA A 89 8.49 -5.81 -6.89
CA ALA A 89 8.54 -4.91 -8.05
C ALA A 89 9.65 -5.26 -9.04
N LYS A 90 10.85 -5.58 -8.55
CA LYS A 90 11.95 -6.05 -9.40
C LYS A 90 11.59 -7.34 -10.14
N GLN A 91 10.97 -8.30 -9.46
CA GLN A 91 10.54 -9.55 -10.10
C GLN A 91 9.46 -9.32 -11.16
N ASP A 92 8.44 -8.51 -10.85
CA ASP A 92 7.34 -8.22 -11.76
C ASP A 92 7.83 -7.46 -13.01
N LEU A 93 8.74 -6.49 -12.84
CA LEU A 93 9.37 -5.78 -13.96
C LEU A 93 10.21 -6.72 -14.84
N ALA A 94 11.00 -7.61 -14.23
CA ALA A 94 11.80 -8.58 -14.97
C ALA A 94 10.93 -9.55 -15.79
N ILE A 95 9.83 -10.05 -15.20
CA ILE A 95 8.86 -10.92 -15.90
C ILE A 95 8.23 -10.18 -17.09
N ARG A 96 8.01 -8.87 -16.97
CA ARG A 96 7.47 -8.02 -18.04
C ARG A 96 8.51 -7.59 -19.08
N GLY A 97 9.76 -8.05 -18.95
CA GLY A 97 10.81 -7.83 -19.93
C GLY A 97 11.60 -6.52 -19.75
N TYR A 98 11.46 -5.84 -18.61
CA TYR A 98 12.31 -4.70 -18.29
C TYR A 98 13.71 -5.15 -17.87
N ARG A 99 14.73 -4.44 -18.35
CA ARG A 99 16.10 -4.61 -17.85
C ARG A 99 16.27 -3.79 -16.56
N LEU A 100 16.77 -4.40 -15.51
CA LEU A 100 16.97 -3.75 -14.22
C LEU A 100 18.43 -3.33 -14.03
N THR A 101 18.64 -2.28 -13.25
CA THR A 101 19.95 -1.89 -12.75
C THR A 101 19.85 -1.58 -11.26
N ASP A 102 20.88 -1.91 -10.51
CA ASP A 102 21.01 -1.49 -9.10
C ASP A 102 21.78 -0.15 -8.95
N ASP A 103 22.26 0.40 -10.05
CA ASP A 103 22.92 1.70 -10.10
C ASP A 103 21.99 2.76 -10.71
N ALA A 104 21.56 3.69 -9.88
CA ALA A 104 20.68 4.78 -10.29
C ALA A 104 21.28 5.71 -11.37
N SER A 105 22.61 5.76 -11.50
CA SER A 105 23.31 6.56 -12.53
C SER A 105 23.25 5.96 -13.91
N HIS A 106 23.06 4.65 -14.00
CA HIS A 106 22.92 3.91 -15.26
C HIS A 106 21.48 3.67 -15.68
N ALA A 107 20.52 4.18 -14.91
CA ALA A 107 19.10 4.04 -15.22
C ALA A 107 18.64 5.02 -16.29
N THR A 108 17.80 4.56 -17.21
CA THR A 108 17.06 5.42 -18.15
C THR A 108 15.67 5.78 -17.61
N ALA A 109 15.13 4.98 -16.71
CA ALA A 109 13.91 5.25 -15.98
C ALA A 109 14.06 4.86 -14.49
N LYS A 110 13.32 5.53 -13.63
CA LYS A 110 13.22 5.24 -12.19
C LYS A 110 11.80 4.87 -11.83
N LEU A 111 11.64 3.79 -11.08
CA LEU A 111 10.37 3.39 -10.49
C LEU A 111 10.35 3.78 -9.01
N LYS A 112 9.43 4.65 -8.65
CA LYS A 112 9.15 5.09 -7.29
C LYS A 112 7.91 4.39 -6.77
N ILE A 113 7.99 3.81 -5.58
CA ILE A 113 6.85 3.18 -4.90
C ILE A 113 6.62 3.86 -3.56
N THR A 114 5.40 4.32 -3.33
CA THR A 114 4.99 4.96 -2.08
C THR A 114 3.89 4.13 -1.43
N VAL A 115 4.04 3.84 -0.16
CA VAL A 115 3.07 3.06 0.61
C VAL A 115 2.56 3.87 1.79
N ARG A 116 1.24 3.93 1.93
CA ARG A 116 0.56 4.46 3.12
C ARG A 116 -0.26 3.34 3.74
N HIS A 117 -0.24 3.26 5.05
CA HIS A 117 -0.98 2.19 5.73
C HIS A 117 -1.54 2.63 7.08
N ALA A 118 -2.63 1.99 7.44
CA ALA A 118 -3.28 2.12 8.74
C ALA A 118 -3.75 0.74 9.21
N LEU A 119 -3.66 0.50 10.50
CA LEU A 119 -4.15 -0.73 11.11
C LEU A 119 -5.36 -0.45 12.01
N SER A 120 -6.12 -1.50 12.23
CA SER A 120 -7.26 -1.47 13.13
C SER A 120 -8.33 -0.47 12.69
N VAL A 121 -8.50 -0.35 11.36
CA VAL A 121 -9.57 0.46 10.78
C VAL A 121 -10.90 -0.25 11.02
N PRO A 122 -11.87 0.40 11.69
CA PRO A 122 -13.19 -0.18 11.89
C PRO A 122 -13.90 -0.43 10.55
N VAL A 123 -14.47 -1.61 10.37
CA VAL A 123 -15.19 -1.99 9.16
C VAL A 123 -16.59 -2.42 9.51
N GLY A 124 -17.57 -1.57 9.22
CA GLY A 124 -18.99 -1.87 9.48
C GLY A 124 -19.40 -1.74 10.95
N ALA A 125 -20.60 -2.28 11.27
CA ALA A 125 -21.19 -2.26 12.60
C ALA A 125 -20.70 -3.38 13.53
N ASN A 126 -20.05 -4.38 12.99
CA ASN A 126 -19.51 -5.51 13.74
C ASN A 126 -18.03 -5.21 14.04
N ASP A 127 -17.59 -5.35 15.25
CA ASP A 127 -16.26 -5.01 15.80
C ASP A 127 -15.03 -5.52 14.99
N GLY A 128 -15.23 -5.82 13.70
CA GLY A 128 -14.21 -6.23 12.76
C GLY A 128 -13.32 -5.05 12.38
N ARG A 129 -12.02 -5.26 12.48
CA ARG A 129 -11.00 -4.29 12.13
C ARG A 129 -10.04 -4.88 11.11
N GLY A 130 -9.56 -4.05 10.20
CA GLY A 130 -8.72 -4.47 9.10
C GLY A 130 -7.52 -3.56 8.86
N ILE A 131 -6.67 -3.98 7.93
CA ILE A 131 -5.57 -3.18 7.41
C ILE A 131 -6.11 -2.34 6.26
N ALA A 132 -5.93 -1.03 6.33
CA ALA A 132 -6.05 -0.14 5.19
C ALA A 132 -4.65 0.13 4.65
N MET A 133 -4.45 -0.10 3.35
CA MET A 133 -3.18 0.16 2.68
C MET A 133 -3.43 0.75 1.30
N SER A 134 -2.60 1.69 0.90
CA SER A 134 -2.55 2.17 -0.47
C SER A 134 -1.12 2.11 -0.98
N VAL A 135 -0.95 1.67 -2.20
CA VAL A 135 0.33 1.64 -2.92
C VAL A 135 0.20 2.53 -4.15
N GLY A 136 1.11 3.47 -4.29
CA GLY A 136 1.26 4.30 -5.49
C GLY A 136 2.57 3.95 -6.17
N THR A 137 2.52 3.81 -7.49
CA THR A 137 3.68 3.50 -8.33
C THR A 137 3.80 4.53 -9.43
N GLU A 138 4.97 5.13 -9.55
CA GLU A 138 5.29 6.13 -10.57
C GLU A 138 6.58 5.74 -11.27
N MET A 139 6.57 5.74 -12.61
CA MET A 139 7.79 5.58 -13.41
C MET A 139 8.10 6.89 -14.11
N VAL A 140 9.34 7.34 -13.99
CA VAL A 140 9.82 8.61 -14.51
C VAL A 140 11.03 8.37 -15.39
N ARG A 141 11.11 9.01 -16.56
CA ARG A 141 12.29 9.02 -17.41
C ARG A 141 13.38 9.89 -16.78
N VAL A 142 14.60 9.39 -16.74
CA VAL A 142 15.71 10.10 -16.08
C VAL A 142 16.15 11.35 -16.86
N SER A 143 16.14 11.30 -18.19
CA SER A 143 16.69 12.37 -19.03
C SER A 143 15.93 13.70 -18.99
N ASP A 144 14.61 13.66 -18.79
CA ASP A 144 13.74 14.84 -18.86
C ASP A 144 12.73 14.94 -17.72
N GLY A 145 12.72 13.98 -16.81
CA GLY A 145 11.76 13.92 -15.70
C GLY A 145 10.32 13.61 -16.11
N LYS A 146 10.11 13.21 -17.37
CA LYS A 146 8.76 12.90 -17.86
C LYS A 146 8.19 11.68 -17.17
N GLN A 147 6.98 11.83 -16.62
CA GLN A 147 6.21 10.70 -16.10
C GLN A 147 5.80 9.78 -17.24
N LEU A 148 6.23 8.53 -17.17
CA LEU A 148 5.94 7.48 -18.15
C LEU A 148 4.76 6.62 -17.72
N PHE A 149 4.58 6.46 -16.43
CA PHE A 149 3.54 5.62 -15.83
C PHE A 149 3.15 6.14 -14.46
N LEU A 150 1.86 6.02 -14.13
CA LEU A 150 1.33 6.29 -12.80
C LEU A 150 0.19 5.31 -12.54
N ALA A 151 0.25 4.62 -11.41
CA ALA A 151 -0.83 3.77 -10.93
C ALA A 151 -0.98 3.86 -9.42
N GLY A 152 -2.17 3.54 -8.94
CA GLY A 152 -2.47 3.44 -7.53
C GLY A 152 -3.45 2.31 -7.26
N ALA A 153 -3.23 1.59 -6.19
CA ALA A 153 -4.15 0.60 -5.66
C ALA A 153 -4.37 0.81 -4.18
N SER A 154 -5.57 0.57 -3.71
CA SER A 154 -5.88 0.70 -2.29
C SER A 154 -6.84 -0.38 -1.85
N GLN A 155 -6.60 -0.87 -0.64
CA GLN A 155 -7.51 -1.78 0.05
C GLN A 155 -7.92 -1.16 1.38
N ILE A 156 -9.19 -0.90 1.52
CA ILE A 156 -9.75 -0.28 2.73
C ILE A 156 -10.82 -1.17 3.37
N LYS A 157 -11.49 -2.03 2.61
CA LYS A 157 -12.73 -2.66 3.11
C LYS A 157 -13.13 -3.99 2.44
N ASP A 158 -12.31 -4.65 1.67
CA ASP A 158 -12.80 -5.85 0.99
C ASP A 158 -12.42 -7.14 1.73
N PRO A 159 -13.33 -7.68 2.57
CA PRO A 159 -13.16 -9.01 3.14
C PRO A 159 -13.26 -10.12 2.08
N GLY A 160 -13.65 -9.79 0.85
CA GLY A 160 -13.72 -10.72 -0.28
C GLY A 160 -12.36 -11.07 -0.87
N THR A 161 -11.31 -10.29 -0.60
CA THR A 161 -9.97 -10.64 -1.07
C THR A 161 -9.46 -11.88 -0.33
N LYS A 162 -9.19 -12.94 -1.08
CA LYS A 162 -8.76 -14.22 -0.54
C LYS A 162 -7.59 -14.09 0.42
N GLY A 163 -7.80 -14.48 1.67
CA GLY A 163 -6.78 -14.49 2.73
C GLY A 163 -6.72 -13.22 3.57
N VAL A 164 -7.32 -12.11 3.14
CA VAL A 164 -7.43 -10.89 3.97
C VAL A 164 -8.53 -11.07 5.00
N ARG A 165 -8.22 -10.76 6.26
CA ARG A 165 -9.16 -10.98 7.38
C ARG A 165 -9.48 -9.71 8.13
N LEU A 166 -10.71 -9.64 8.59
CA LEU A 166 -11.17 -8.70 9.60
C LEU A 166 -11.16 -9.40 10.95
N MET A 167 -10.61 -8.76 11.97
CA MET A 167 -10.48 -9.34 13.31
C MET A 167 -10.84 -8.32 14.38
N PRO A 168 -11.25 -8.75 15.57
CA PRO A 168 -11.37 -7.88 16.73
C PRO A 168 -10.05 -7.17 17.04
N TYR A 169 -10.13 -5.97 17.62
CA TYR A 169 -8.96 -5.16 17.94
C TYR A 169 -7.88 -5.93 18.71
N ALA A 170 -8.27 -6.66 19.75
CA ALA A 170 -7.34 -7.40 20.59
C ALA A 170 -6.54 -8.47 19.83
N GLU A 171 -7.15 -9.13 18.86
CA GLU A 171 -6.50 -10.21 18.12
C GLU A 171 -5.33 -9.73 17.25
N TRP A 172 -5.39 -8.48 16.77
CA TRP A 172 -4.29 -7.87 16.02
C TRP A 172 -3.01 -7.72 16.85
N PHE A 173 -3.12 -7.65 18.17
CA PHE A 173 -1.99 -7.41 19.07
C PHE A 173 -1.57 -8.64 19.88
N THR A 174 -2.35 -9.72 19.84
CA THR A 174 -2.01 -10.97 20.53
C THR A 174 -1.31 -11.99 19.62
N ASN A 175 -1.37 -11.79 18.30
CA ASN A 175 -0.72 -12.69 17.33
C ASN A 175 0.11 -11.88 16.31
N GLU A 176 1.34 -11.53 16.69
CA GLU A 176 2.26 -10.76 15.84
C GLU A 176 2.59 -11.46 14.52
N GLY A 177 2.72 -12.78 14.52
CA GLY A 177 2.95 -13.55 13.29
C GLY A 177 1.83 -13.38 12.28
N PHE A 178 0.59 -13.44 12.73
CA PHE A 178 -0.58 -13.19 11.89
C PHE A 178 -0.59 -11.75 11.35
N LEU A 179 -0.31 -10.77 12.19
CA LEU A 179 -0.20 -9.37 11.77
C LEU A 179 0.81 -9.20 10.63
N VAL A 180 2.01 -9.78 10.79
CA VAL A 180 3.07 -9.74 9.76
C VAL A 180 2.59 -10.38 8.45
N GLU A 181 1.93 -11.54 8.52
CA GLU A 181 1.39 -12.22 7.34
C GLU A 181 0.35 -11.38 6.61
N GLN A 182 -0.58 -10.76 7.34
CA GLN A 182 -1.61 -9.92 6.74
C GLN A 182 -1.03 -8.68 6.08
N TYR A 183 -0.08 -8.00 6.71
CA TYR A 183 0.62 -6.88 6.08
C TYR A 183 1.36 -7.28 4.82
N ARG A 184 2.08 -8.41 4.85
CA ARG A 184 2.81 -8.93 3.68
C ARG A 184 1.86 -9.32 2.55
N LEU A 185 0.72 -9.95 2.89
CA LEU A 185 -0.29 -10.33 1.91
C LEU A 185 -0.86 -9.11 1.19
N VAL A 186 -1.35 -8.12 1.97
CA VAL A 186 -1.93 -6.89 1.40
C VAL A 186 -0.91 -6.12 0.58
N ALA A 187 0.33 -5.99 1.07
CA ALA A 187 1.39 -5.31 0.33
C ALA A 187 1.69 -5.98 -1.02
N ARG A 188 1.77 -7.31 -1.07
CA ARG A 188 1.99 -8.06 -2.32
C ARG A 188 0.85 -7.85 -3.31
N LEU A 189 -0.39 -7.99 -2.86
CA LEU A 189 -1.57 -7.85 -3.72
C LEU A 189 -1.62 -6.46 -4.35
N LEU A 190 -1.46 -5.41 -3.55
CA LEU A 190 -1.53 -4.04 -4.04
C LEU A 190 -0.32 -3.68 -4.92
N THR A 191 0.88 -4.16 -4.59
CA THR A 191 2.06 -3.94 -5.43
C THR A 191 1.86 -4.59 -6.81
N ALA A 192 1.44 -5.85 -6.86
CA ALA A 192 1.16 -6.53 -8.12
C ALA A 192 0.11 -5.77 -8.95
N GLN A 193 -0.98 -5.34 -8.31
CA GLN A 193 -2.04 -4.59 -8.98
C GLN A 193 -1.54 -3.25 -9.56
N THR A 194 -0.68 -2.51 -8.84
CA THR A 194 -0.15 -1.24 -9.36
C THR A 194 0.83 -1.41 -10.51
N LEU A 195 1.37 -2.60 -10.72
CA LEU A 195 2.32 -2.90 -11.78
C LEU A 195 1.67 -3.55 -13.02
N GLU A 196 0.37 -3.85 -12.99
CA GLU A 196 -0.33 -4.54 -14.08
C GLU A 196 -0.24 -3.79 -15.42
N GLY A 197 -0.22 -2.46 -15.38
CA GLY A 197 -0.17 -1.61 -16.59
C GLY A 197 1.22 -1.39 -17.19
N LEU A 198 2.30 -1.94 -16.60
CA LEU A 198 3.69 -1.79 -17.07
C LEU A 198 4.09 -2.84 -18.16
#